data_a5f82b087180c39fea2072afdea1e239
#
_entry.id   a5f82b087180c39fea2072afdea1e239
#
_cell.length_a   1.000
_cell.length_b   1.000
_cell.length_c   1.000
_cell.angle_alpha   90.00
_cell.angle_beta   90.00
_cell.angle_gamma   90.00
#
_symmetry.space_group_name_H-M   'P 1'
#
loop_
_entity.id
_entity.type
_entity.pdbx_description
1 polymer ?
#
loop_
_entity_poly.entity_id
_entity_poly.type
_entity_poly.pdbx_seq_one_letter_code
_entity_poly.pdbx_strand_id
1 'polypeptide(L)'
;RHNKKFNHLGRTNTHRDAMLSNMACSLIKHKELTTTAKAKALRKYVEPLITKSKEDTTHSRRVVFSNLQDKFAVTELFQEIAQKIGDRPGGYTRIIKTGNRLGDNAAMCFIELVDYNENMLKDTAAKKAPKTRRSRKKATASVAEAPTAEAASEEKAAEKQVFYNHIRKAIRTHGSLFFVE
;
A
#
# COMPACT_ATOMS: atom_id res chain seq x y z
N ARG A 1 -5.90 34.95 -12.20
CA ARG A 1 -5.58 33.77 -11.40
C ARG A 1 -4.61 34.12 -10.26
N HIS A 2 -5.15 34.52 -9.13
CA HIS A 2 -4.33 34.95 -8.02
C HIS A 2 -4.29 33.89 -6.94
N ASN A 3 -3.08 33.42 -6.58
CA ASN A 3 -2.75 32.62 -5.40
C ASN A 3 -3.55 31.32 -5.17
N LYS A 4 -4.04 30.65 -6.22
CA LYS A 4 -4.76 29.36 -6.11
C LYS A 4 -3.81 28.16 -6.08
N LYS A 5 -3.00 28.06 -5.03
CA LYS A 5 -2.11 26.90 -4.80
C LYS A 5 -2.87 25.63 -4.37
N PHE A 6 -4.08 25.79 -3.83
CA PHE A 6 -4.92 24.68 -3.30
C PHE A 6 -6.40 24.92 -3.58
N ASN A 7 -7.20 23.87 -3.52
CA ASN A 7 -8.65 23.97 -3.69
C ASN A 7 -9.32 24.44 -2.40
N HIS A 8 -10.06 25.54 -2.47
CA HIS A 8 -10.79 26.10 -1.32
C HIS A 8 -12.03 25.28 -0.95
N LEU A 9 -12.54 24.41 -1.81
CA LEU A 9 -13.73 23.56 -1.59
C LEU A 9 -15.01 24.36 -1.23
N GLY A 10 -15.09 25.63 -1.64
CA GLY A 10 -16.19 26.52 -1.28
C GLY A 10 -16.29 26.84 0.22
N ARG A 11 -15.19 26.77 0.97
CA ARG A 11 -15.14 26.95 2.42
C ARG A 11 -14.18 28.05 2.84
N THR A 12 -14.46 28.65 4.00
CA THR A 12 -13.52 29.55 4.70
C THR A 12 -12.29 28.76 5.17
N ASN A 13 -11.23 29.45 5.51
CA ASN A 13 -9.96 28.81 5.91
C ASN A 13 -10.15 27.89 7.13
N THR A 14 -10.69 28.43 8.22
CA THR A 14 -10.91 27.68 9.46
C THR A 14 -11.82 26.47 9.27
N HIS A 15 -12.92 26.62 8.52
CA HIS A 15 -13.82 25.51 8.22
C HIS A 15 -13.14 24.41 7.39
N ARG A 16 -12.31 24.79 6.42
CA ARG A 16 -11.56 23.83 5.59
C ARG A 16 -10.53 23.07 6.42
N ASP A 17 -9.80 23.77 7.28
CA ASP A 17 -8.74 23.15 8.11
C ASP A 17 -9.35 22.19 9.13
N ALA A 18 -10.45 22.56 9.80
CA ALA A 18 -11.19 21.66 10.69
C ALA A 18 -11.76 20.44 9.95
N MET A 19 -12.33 20.65 8.75
CA MET A 19 -12.80 19.53 7.92
C MET A 19 -11.68 18.59 7.54
N LEU A 20 -10.52 19.08 7.12
CA LEU A 20 -9.38 18.23 6.73
C LEU A 20 -8.79 17.50 7.93
N SER A 21 -8.72 18.13 9.09
CA SER A 21 -8.30 17.50 10.35
C SER A 21 -9.20 16.31 10.72
N ASN A 22 -10.52 16.53 10.73
CA ASN A 22 -11.49 15.47 11.04
C ASN A 22 -11.43 14.32 10.02
N MET A 23 -11.36 14.63 8.72
CA MET A 23 -11.21 13.61 7.68
C MET A 23 -9.86 12.86 7.78
N ALA A 24 -8.79 13.53 8.22
CA ALA A 24 -7.51 12.89 8.45
C ALA A 24 -7.57 11.89 9.61
N CYS A 25 -8.23 12.24 10.71
CA CYS A 25 -8.47 11.32 11.83
C CYS A 25 -9.30 10.11 11.40
N SER A 26 -10.36 10.32 10.58
CA SER A 26 -11.15 9.21 10.03
C SER A 26 -10.32 8.30 9.13
N LEU A 27 -9.45 8.88 8.28
CA LEU A 27 -8.58 8.11 7.39
C LEU A 27 -7.55 7.26 8.14
N ILE A 28 -7.00 7.79 9.23
CA ILE A 28 -6.04 7.08 10.08
C ILE A 28 -6.71 5.87 10.73
N LYS A 29 -7.92 6.03 11.28
CA LYS A 29 -8.67 4.96 11.94
C LYS A 29 -9.31 3.98 10.96
N HIS A 30 -9.79 4.47 9.81
CA HIS A 30 -10.57 3.69 8.85
C HIS A 30 -10.37 4.21 7.43
N LYS A 31 -10.97 3.52 6.44
CA LYS A 31 -11.09 4.04 5.07
C LYS A 31 -12.16 5.14 5.04
N GLU A 32 -11.89 6.20 4.28
CA GLU A 32 -12.80 7.34 4.16
C GLU A 32 -13.53 7.33 2.81
N LEU A 33 -14.86 7.31 2.83
CA LEU A 33 -15.70 7.53 1.64
C LEU A 33 -16.01 9.01 1.49
N THR A 34 -15.59 9.62 0.40
CA THR A 34 -15.76 11.06 0.19
C THR A 34 -15.81 11.45 -1.29
N THR A 35 -15.98 12.73 -1.58
CA THR A 35 -15.90 13.22 -2.96
C THR A 35 -14.44 13.32 -3.42
N THR A 36 -14.20 13.10 -4.71
CA THR A 36 -12.85 13.14 -5.31
C THR A 36 -12.12 14.47 -5.07
N ALA A 37 -12.85 15.58 -5.01
CA ALA A 37 -12.27 16.90 -4.73
C ALA A 37 -11.72 16.99 -3.30
N LYS A 38 -12.49 16.50 -2.30
CA LYS A 38 -12.07 16.47 -0.90
C LYS A 38 -10.90 15.49 -0.70
N ALA A 39 -10.95 14.29 -1.30
CA ALA A 39 -9.88 13.32 -1.21
C ALA A 39 -8.54 13.86 -1.75
N LYS A 40 -8.56 14.59 -2.88
CA LYS A 40 -7.36 15.23 -3.42
C LYS A 40 -6.80 16.32 -2.50
N ALA A 41 -7.65 17.05 -1.79
CA ALA A 41 -7.22 18.04 -0.80
C ALA A 41 -6.68 17.36 0.46
N LEU A 42 -7.37 16.33 0.95
CA LEU A 42 -6.98 15.53 2.11
C LEU A 42 -5.60 14.87 1.92
N ARG A 43 -5.34 14.32 0.75
CA ARG A 43 -4.04 13.73 0.40
C ARG A 43 -2.88 14.70 0.68
N LYS A 44 -3.00 15.95 0.21
CA LYS A 44 -1.97 16.97 0.42
C LYS A 44 -1.78 17.35 1.90
N TYR A 45 -2.83 17.18 2.70
CA TYR A 45 -2.81 17.46 4.13
C TYR A 45 -2.19 16.31 4.94
N VAL A 46 -2.56 15.07 4.63
CA VAL A 46 -2.17 13.87 5.41
C VAL A 46 -0.75 13.40 5.08
N GLU A 47 -0.32 13.42 3.81
CA GLU A 47 0.99 12.88 3.42
C GLU A 47 2.17 13.53 4.18
N PRO A 48 2.22 14.85 4.41
CA PRO A 48 3.28 15.45 5.22
C PRO A 48 3.23 15.01 6.71
N LEU A 49 2.03 14.74 7.26
CA LEU A 49 1.89 14.27 8.64
C LEU A 49 2.43 12.83 8.78
N ILE A 50 2.13 11.99 7.80
CA ILE A 50 2.67 10.62 7.74
C ILE A 50 4.19 10.65 7.57
N THR A 51 4.75 11.53 6.75
CA THR A 51 6.20 11.67 6.63
C THR A 51 6.84 12.05 7.96
N LYS A 52 6.20 12.95 8.73
CA LYS A 52 6.70 13.34 10.08
C LYS A 52 6.58 12.21 11.10
N SER A 53 5.64 11.28 10.95
CA SER A 53 5.49 10.17 11.89
C SER A 53 6.59 9.10 11.78
N LYS A 54 7.37 9.09 10.71
CA LYS A 54 8.53 8.20 10.57
C LYS A 54 9.63 8.49 11.59
N GLU A 55 9.77 9.73 11.97
CA GLU A 55 10.70 10.16 13.03
C GLU A 55 9.92 10.28 14.34
N ASP A 56 10.01 9.28 15.21
CA ASP A 56 9.33 9.29 16.51
C ASP A 56 10.06 10.18 17.52
N THR A 57 9.95 11.48 17.31
CA THR A 57 10.45 12.49 18.25
C THR A 57 9.31 13.18 18.98
N THR A 58 9.57 13.66 20.18
CA THR A 58 8.58 14.45 20.96
C THR A 58 8.10 15.68 20.17
N HIS A 59 9.00 16.28 19.39
CA HIS A 59 8.65 17.40 18.52
C HIS A 59 7.69 16.98 17.40
N SER A 60 7.99 15.88 16.70
CA SER A 60 7.11 15.36 15.63
C SER A 60 5.73 15.03 16.16
N ARG A 61 5.61 14.39 17.33
CA ARG A 61 4.33 14.09 17.98
C ARG A 61 3.54 15.37 18.30
N ARG A 62 4.20 16.41 18.82
CA ARG A 62 3.55 17.70 19.11
C ARG A 62 3.06 18.40 17.85
N VAL A 63 3.85 18.41 16.77
CA VAL A 63 3.46 19.00 15.48
C VAL A 63 2.28 18.25 14.84
N VAL A 64 2.29 16.92 14.86
CA VAL A 64 1.18 16.12 14.34
C VAL A 64 -0.07 16.32 15.18
N PHE A 65 0.05 16.34 16.52
CA PHE A 65 -1.08 16.59 17.41
C PHE A 65 -1.69 17.98 17.21
N SER A 66 -0.89 19.02 16.97
CA SER A 66 -1.41 20.38 16.70
C SER A 66 -2.27 20.46 15.44
N ASN A 67 -2.03 19.56 14.46
CA ASN A 67 -2.81 19.48 13.23
C ASN A 67 -4.05 18.58 13.38
N LEU A 68 -3.92 17.41 14.03
CA LEU A 68 -5.01 16.43 14.14
C LEU A 68 -5.94 16.69 15.31
N GLN A 69 -5.42 17.18 16.44
CA GLN A 69 -6.13 17.44 17.71
C GLN A 69 -6.86 16.22 18.30
N ASP A 70 -6.49 15.00 17.84
CA ASP A 70 -7.02 13.74 18.34
C ASP A 70 -5.85 12.85 18.81
N LYS A 71 -5.82 12.56 20.12
CA LYS A 71 -4.76 11.75 20.75
C LYS A 71 -4.74 10.31 20.25
N PHE A 72 -5.91 9.72 20.00
CA PHE A 72 -6.01 8.33 19.53
C PHE A 72 -5.47 8.18 18.10
N ALA A 73 -5.85 9.09 17.20
CA ALA A 73 -5.32 9.10 15.84
C ALA A 73 -3.80 9.31 15.80
N VAL A 74 -3.26 10.16 16.69
CA VAL A 74 -1.80 10.33 16.79
C VAL A 74 -1.12 9.06 17.31
N THR A 75 -1.66 8.41 18.33
CA THR A 75 -1.10 7.16 18.84
C THR A 75 -1.06 6.08 17.75
N GLU A 76 -2.16 5.86 17.05
CA GLU A 76 -2.27 4.88 15.96
C GLU A 76 -1.32 5.22 14.79
N LEU A 77 -1.17 6.50 14.46
CA LEU A 77 -0.26 6.96 13.41
C LEU A 77 1.19 6.62 13.71
N PHE A 78 1.67 6.82 14.96
CA PHE A 78 3.06 6.56 15.34
C PHE A 78 3.33 5.08 15.67
N GLN A 79 2.37 4.37 16.26
CA GLN A 79 2.55 2.97 16.67
C GLN A 79 2.35 1.98 15.53
N GLU A 80 1.29 2.14 14.74
CA GLU A 80 0.92 1.16 13.73
C GLU A 80 1.31 1.61 12.32
N ILE A 81 0.86 2.81 11.93
CA ILE A 81 0.98 3.28 10.55
C ILE A 81 2.44 3.53 10.18
N ALA A 82 3.21 4.16 11.06
CA ALA A 82 4.62 4.44 10.83
C ALA A 82 5.43 3.16 10.59
N GLN A 83 5.14 2.09 11.34
CA GLN A 83 5.80 0.79 11.18
C GLN A 83 5.44 0.11 9.86
N LYS A 84 4.15 0.13 9.46
CA LYS A 84 3.69 -0.49 8.21
C LYS A 84 4.20 0.23 6.96
N ILE A 85 4.32 1.54 7.01
CA ILE A 85 4.82 2.34 5.89
C ILE A 85 6.32 2.13 5.65
N GLY A 86 7.09 1.90 6.71
CA GLY A 86 8.53 1.64 6.62
C GLY A 86 9.27 2.69 5.79
N ASP A 87 10.09 2.25 4.84
CA ASP A 87 10.97 3.11 4.04
C ASP A 87 10.33 3.74 2.81
N ARG A 88 9.03 3.61 2.62
CA ARG A 88 8.35 4.20 1.47
C ARG A 88 8.58 5.72 1.41
N PRO A 89 9.13 6.27 0.32
CA PRO A 89 9.53 7.68 0.26
C PRO A 89 8.35 8.65 0.15
N GLY A 90 7.12 8.16 -0.17
CA GLY A 90 5.92 8.98 -0.32
C GLY A 90 4.80 8.26 -1.05
N GLY A 91 3.66 8.95 -1.27
CA GLY A 91 2.50 8.35 -1.92
C GLY A 91 1.80 7.31 -1.05
N TYR A 92 1.64 7.62 0.23
CA TYR A 92 1.06 6.72 1.23
C TYR A 92 -0.43 6.48 1.03
N THR A 93 -1.11 7.36 0.28
CA THR A 93 -2.55 7.31 0.10
C THR A 93 -2.94 6.93 -1.32
N ARG A 94 -4.02 6.17 -1.46
CA ARG A 94 -4.65 5.79 -2.73
C ARG A 94 -6.08 6.29 -2.78
N ILE A 95 -6.50 6.80 -3.95
CA ILE A 95 -7.87 7.24 -4.21
C ILE A 95 -8.49 6.28 -5.23
N ILE A 96 -9.52 5.56 -4.80
CA ILE A 96 -10.26 4.60 -5.63
C ILE A 96 -11.62 5.23 -5.96
N LYS A 97 -11.90 5.46 -7.24
CA LYS A 97 -13.17 6.02 -7.69
C LYS A 97 -14.27 4.95 -7.63
N THR A 98 -15.42 5.30 -7.07
CA THR A 98 -16.57 4.38 -6.94
C THR A 98 -17.73 4.70 -7.88
N GLY A 99 -17.73 5.87 -8.52
CA GLY A 99 -18.80 6.33 -9.38
C GLY A 99 -19.34 7.68 -8.93
N ASN A 100 -20.56 8.01 -9.34
CA ASN A 100 -21.20 9.26 -9.02
C ASN A 100 -22.35 9.04 -8.04
N ARG A 101 -22.57 9.98 -7.14
CA ARG A 101 -23.66 9.95 -6.17
C ARG A 101 -24.96 10.38 -6.83
N LEU A 102 -26.04 9.61 -6.57
CA LEU A 102 -27.38 9.97 -7.02
C LEU A 102 -27.82 11.29 -6.37
N GLY A 103 -28.50 12.12 -7.14
CA GLY A 103 -28.99 13.41 -6.71
C GLY A 103 -28.15 14.58 -7.20
N ASP A 104 -26.86 14.66 -6.85
CA ASP A 104 -25.97 15.78 -7.20
C ASP A 104 -24.88 15.40 -8.22
N ASN A 105 -24.86 14.16 -8.68
CA ASN A 105 -23.86 13.63 -9.61
C ASN A 105 -22.40 13.88 -9.20
N ALA A 106 -22.14 14.03 -7.90
CA ALA A 106 -20.79 14.25 -7.40
C ALA A 106 -19.93 12.99 -7.55
N ALA A 107 -18.73 13.13 -8.10
CA ALA A 107 -17.77 12.02 -8.22
C ALA A 107 -17.30 11.56 -6.83
N MET A 108 -17.67 10.34 -6.45
CA MET A 108 -17.33 9.71 -5.18
C MET A 108 -16.06 8.87 -5.29
N CYS A 109 -15.38 8.71 -4.16
CA CYS A 109 -14.19 7.85 -4.07
C CYS A 109 -13.97 7.39 -2.63
N PHE A 110 -13.30 6.24 -2.49
CA PHE A 110 -12.62 5.87 -1.26
C PHE A 110 -11.19 6.41 -1.28
N ILE A 111 -10.75 6.95 -0.15
CA ILE A 111 -9.34 7.19 0.11
C ILE A 111 -8.88 6.21 1.18
N GLU A 112 -7.73 5.58 0.95
CA GLU A 112 -7.17 4.56 1.83
C GLU A 112 -5.65 4.69 1.91
N LEU A 113 -5.06 4.11 2.95
CA LEU A 113 -3.62 3.91 3.06
C LEU A 113 -3.22 2.69 2.22
N VAL A 114 -2.21 2.85 1.37
CA VAL A 114 -1.80 1.84 0.37
C VAL A 114 -1.37 0.53 1.04
N ASP A 115 -0.68 0.63 2.17
CA ASP A 115 -0.08 -0.51 2.86
C ASP A 115 -1.07 -1.34 3.69
N TYR A 116 -2.32 -0.88 3.81
CA TYR A 116 -3.41 -1.60 4.47
C TYR A 116 -4.28 -2.44 3.54
N ASN A 117 -4.09 -2.32 2.22
CA ASN A 117 -4.86 -3.07 1.23
C ASN A 117 -3.99 -4.14 0.57
N GLU A 118 -3.88 -5.29 1.21
CA GLU A 118 -3.07 -6.42 0.77
C GLU A 118 -3.49 -6.98 -0.60
N ASN A 119 -4.79 -6.94 -0.92
CA ASN A 119 -5.31 -7.43 -2.19
C ASN A 119 -4.78 -6.63 -3.38
N MET A 120 -4.60 -5.32 -3.20
CA MET A 120 -4.07 -4.45 -4.25
C MET A 120 -2.52 -4.37 -4.28
N LEU A 121 -1.83 -4.84 -3.24
CA LEU A 121 -0.37 -4.94 -3.21
C LEU A 121 0.14 -6.11 -4.06
N LYS A 122 -0.59 -7.23 -4.08
CA LYS A 122 -0.23 -8.44 -4.87
C LYS A 122 -0.21 -8.18 -6.37
N ASP A 123 -1.10 -7.32 -6.88
CA ASP A 123 -1.18 -7.00 -8.31
C ASP A 123 -0.01 -6.16 -8.84
N THR A 124 0.69 -5.44 -7.98
CA THR A 124 1.85 -4.61 -8.40
C THR A 124 3.12 -5.44 -8.59
N ALA A 125 3.24 -6.58 -7.93
CA ALA A 125 4.37 -7.50 -8.12
C ALA A 125 4.29 -8.25 -9.45
N ALA A 126 3.09 -8.53 -9.97
CA ALA A 126 2.87 -9.27 -11.21
C ALA A 126 2.97 -8.41 -12.49
N LYS A 127 2.98 -7.08 -12.40
CA LYS A 127 2.94 -6.17 -13.57
C LYS A 127 4.28 -5.55 -13.97
N LYS A 128 5.41 -6.03 -13.49
CA LYS A 128 6.74 -5.56 -13.94
C LYS A 128 7.31 -6.44 -15.06
N ALA A 129 6.57 -6.59 -16.15
CA ALA A 129 7.18 -6.90 -17.44
C ALA A 129 7.15 -5.62 -18.27
N PRO A 130 8.29 -5.00 -18.62
CA PRO A 130 8.29 -3.84 -19.49
C PRO A 130 7.88 -4.27 -20.90
N LYS A 131 6.66 -3.92 -21.32
CA LYS A 131 6.36 -3.90 -22.75
C LYS A 131 7.14 -2.77 -23.39
N THR A 132 8.38 -3.03 -23.73
CA THR A 132 9.16 -2.17 -24.61
C THR A 132 8.53 -2.18 -25.98
N ARG A 133 7.84 -1.09 -26.28
CA ARG A 133 7.36 -0.74 -27.59
C ARG A 133 8.57 -0.20 -28.38
N ARG A 134 9.28 -1.12 -29.07
CA ARG A 134 10.22 -0.71 -30.11
C ARG A 134 10.54 -1.89 -30.99
N SER A 135 10.24 -1.74 -32.13
CA SER A 135 10.65 -1.18 -33.39
C SER A 135 10.89 -2.31 -34.36
N ARG A 136 10.03 -2.24 -35.35
CA ARG A 136 10.17 -2.93 -36.64
C ARG A 136 11.50 -2.52 -37.28
N LYS A 137 12.48 -3.44 -37.31
CA LYS A 137 13.55 -3.39 -38.28
C LYS A 137 13.91 -4.82 -38.68
N LYS A 138 13.57 -5.09 -39.89
CA LYS A 138 13.91 -5.96 -40.97
C LYS A 138 15.05 -6.98 -40.74
N ALA A 139 14.74 -8.19 -41.20
CA ALA A 139 15.45 -9.41 -41.25
C ALA A 139 16.86 -9.36 -41.83
N THR A 140 17.71 -10.24 -41.36
CA THR A 140 18.34 -11.26 -42.20
C THR A 140 18.92 -12.39 -41.30
N ALA A 141 18.88 -13.59 -41.84
CA ALA A 141 19.12 -14.84 -41.21
C ALA A 141 20.60 -15.09 -40.81
N SER A 142 20.76 -15.82 -39.72
CA SER A 142 21.68 -16.95 -39.73
C SER A 142 21.42 -17.85 -38.51
N VAL A 143 21.44 -19.14 -38.78
CA VAL A 143 21.21 -20.29 -37.95
C VAL A 143 22.39 -20.49 -36.99
N ALA A 144 22.10 -20.79 -35.71
CA ALA A 144 22.87 -21.72 -34.88
C ALA A 144 22.13 -21.93 -33.53
N GLU A 145 21.63 -23.10 -33.39
CA GLU A 145 21.60 -24.09 -32.30
C GLU A 145 21.55 -23.62 -30.82
N ALA A 146 20.50 -24.13 -30.16
CA ALA A 146 20.24 -24.11 -28.70
C ALA A 146 21.13 -25.14 -27.97
N PRO A 147 21.27 -25.03 -26.64
CA PRO A 147 20.81 -26.14 -25.81
C PRO A 147 19.97 -25.72 -24.57
N THR A 148 18.85 -26.35 -24.47
CA THR A 148 18.11 -26.92 -23.34
C THR A 148 18.30 -26.35 -21.93
N ALA A 149 17.26 -25.63 -21.49
CA ALA A 149 17.03 -25.18 -20.11
C ALA A 149 16.07 -26.12 -19.32
N GLU A 150 15.93 -27.37 -19.71
CA GLU A 150 15.04 -28.33 -19.02
C GLU A 150 15.72 -29.14 -17.89
N ALA A 151 17.04 -29.24 -17.87
CA ALA A 151 17.74 -30.03 -16.84
C ALA A 151 17.83 -29.40 -15.45
N ALA A 152 17.68 -28.05 -15.30
CA ALA A 152 17.81 -27.36 -14.02
C ALA A 152 16.54 -27.31 -13.19
N SER A 153 15.38 -27.62 -13.77
CA SER A 153 14.08 -27.61 -13.06
C SER A 153 13.75 -28.96 -12.41
N GLU A 154 14.24 -30.06 -12.97
CA GLU A 154 14.02 -31.41 -12.44
C GLU A 154 14.86 -31.71 -11.20
N GLU A 155 16.10 -31.22 -11.13
CA GLU A 155 16.99 -31.43 -10.00
C GLU A 155 16.47 -30.76 -8.70
N LYS A 156 15.92 -29.56 -8.80
CA LYS A 156 15.31 -28.85 -7.65
C LYS A 156 13.98 -29.45 -7.19
N ALA A 157 13.24 -30.12 -8.05
CA ALA A 157 12.02 -30.84 -7.70
C ALA A 157 12.35 -32.16 -6.98
N ALA A 158 13.40 -32.86 -7.40
CA ALA A 158 13.86 -34.09 -6.77
C ALA A 158 14.40 -33.86 -5.35
N GLU A 159 15.18 -32.82 -5.10
CA GLU A 159 15.67 -32.48 -3.76
C GLU A 159 14.54 -32.16 -2.76
N LYS A 160 13.51 -31.42 -3.20
CA LYS A 160 12.34 -31.15 -2.36
C LYS A 160 11.56 -32.42 -2.00
N GLN A 161 11.45 -33.36 -2.94
CA GLN A 161 10.74 -34.61 -2.72
C GLN A 161 11.48 -35.49 -1.70
N VAL A 162 12.81 -35.56 -1.78
CA VAL A 162 13.65 -36.29 -0.82
C VAL A 162 13.57 -35.71 0.58
N PHE A 163 13.57 -34.37 0.72
CA PHE A 163 13.43 -33.68 2.00
C PHE A 163 12.05 -33.92 2.65
N TYR A 164 10.97 -33.87 1.86
CA TYR A 164 9.61 -34.18 2.32
C TYR A 164 9.46 -35.62 2.80
N ASN A 165 10.08 -36.56 2.09
CA ASN A 165 10.04 -37.99 2.46
C ASN A 165 10.84 -38.26 3.76
N HIS A 166 11.93 -37.53 3.99
CA HIS A 166 12.73 -37.65 5.21
C HIS A 166 11.97 -37.15 6.44
N ILE A 167 11.28 -36.01 6.34
CA ILE A 167 10.42 -35.47 7.41
C ILE A 167 9.25 -36.43 7.70
N ARG A 168 8.63 -36.98 6.67
CA ARG A 168 7.51 -37.93 6.84
C ARG A 168 7.93 -39.22 7.54
N LYS A 169 9.17 -39.67 7.29
CA LYS A 169 9.76 -40.85 7.96
C LYS A 169 10.08 -40.56 9.43
N ALA A 170 10.62 -39.37 9.73
CA ALA A 170 10.94 -38.94 11.09
C ALA A 170 9.68 -38.81 11.98
N ILE A 171 8.57 -38.25 11.43
CA ILE A 171 7.29 -38.14 12.14
C ILE A 171 6.69 -39.52 12.44
N ARG A 172 6.88 -40.53 11.57
CA ARG A 172 6.36 -41.87 11.74
C ARG A 172 7.12 -42.67 12.79
N THR A 173 8.41 -42.37 13.02
CA THR A 173 9.25 -43.05 14.03
C THR A 173 9.17 -42.44 15.42
N HIS A 174 8.82 -41.14 15.53
CA HIS A 174 8.66 -40.46 16.84
C HIS A 174 7.21 -40.27 17.30
N GLY A 175 6.23 -40.62 16.48
CA GLY A 175 4.79 -40.50 16.82
C GLY A 175 4.20 -41.68 17.63
N SER A 176 5.01 -42.65 18.07
CA SER A 176 4.52 -43.83 18.78
C SER A 176 4.87 -43.91 20.29
N LEU A 177 5.25 -42.79 20.92
CA LEU A 177 5.72 -42.79 22.32
C LEU A 177 5.01 -41.80 23.24
N PHE A 178 3.75 -41.43 22.97
CA PHE A 178 2.96 -40.67 23.96
C PHE A 178 1.49 -41.10 23.92
N PHE A 179 1.24 -42.35 24.36
CA PHE A 179 -0.08 -42.73 24.85
C PHE A 179 0.06 -43.98 25.77
N VAL A 180 0.52 -43.78 27.01
CA VAL A 180 0.20 -44.69 28.17
C VAL A 180 0.37 -43.84 29.43
N GLU A 181 -0.71 -43.83 30.22
CA GLU A 181 -1.02 -43.33 31.55
C GLU A 181 -1.53 -41.92 31.65
#